data_2f4ca896a60f8df96602d828e0b1d4b5
#
_entry.id   2f4ca896a60f8df96602d828e0b1d4b5
#
_cell.length_a   1.000
_cell.length_b   1.000
_cell.length_c   1.000
_cell.angle_alpha   90.00
_cell.angle_beta   90.00
_cell.angle_gamma   90.00
#
_symmetry.space_group_name_H-M   'P 1'
#
loop_
_entity.id
_entity.type
_entity.pdbx_description
1 polymer ?
#
loop_
_entity_poly.entity_id
_entity_poly.type
_entity_poly.pdbx_seq_one_letter_code
_entity_poly.pdbx_strand_id
1 'polypeptide(L)'
;RVGSKYILRPARRVRNPGRKDATACGDVVNADHIVGKSDEAMGLTGERNALAIVDRISDYKDCFPLFTKDADEAHGALNEFFGETKPKYMWTDSAPEPIRAIKAMGVPHGKATPSRHQNNGFCERTIRKIVEGARAVLEHAGLPSCFWTFAVRYWCFMDNVAVTLGDSPWNLRHGSGNYA
;
A
#
# COMPACT_ATOMS: atom_id res chain seq x y z
N ARG A 1 56.63 1.17 -17.39
CA ARG A 1 55.63 1.41 -16.34
C ARG A 1 54.28 0.96 -16.86
N VAL A 2 53.81 -0.20 -16.40
CA VAL A 2 52.50 -0.75 -16.77
C VAL A 2 51.49 -0.13 -15.84
N GLY A 3 50.68 0.80 -16.38
CA GLY A 3 49.55 1.39 -15.64
C GLY A 3 48.46 0.35 -15.46
N SER A 4 48.20 -0.06 -14.22
CA SER A 4 47.07 -0.89 -13.85
C SER A 4 45.80 -0.13 -14.11
N LYS A 5 45.04 -0.47 -15.17
CA LYS A 5 43.71 0.04 -15.42
C LYS A 5 42.77 -0.65 -14.42
N TYR A 6 42.39 0.04 -13.38
CA TYR A 6 41.29 -0.38 -12.53
C TYR A 6 40.00 -0.37 -13.36
N ILE A 7 39.58 -1.54 -13.83
CA ILE A 7 38.26 -1.72 -14.45
C ILE A 7 37.27 -1.70 -13.28
N LEU A 8 36.66 -0.55 -13.06
CA LEU A 8 35.49 -0.43 -12.17
C LEU A 8 34.40 -1.33 -12.77
N ARG A 9 34.19 -2.51 -12.18
CA ARG A 9 33.05 -3.33 -12.53
C ARG A 9 31.79 -2.50 -12.21
N PRO A 10 30.88 -2.31 -13.18
CA PRO A 10 29.64 -1.60 -12.88
C PRO A 10 28.95 -2.32 -11.73
N ALA A 11 28.55 -1.55 -10.73
CA ALA A 11 27.81 -2.09 -9.59
C ALA A 11 26.65 -2.92 -10.13
N ARG A 12 26.54 -4.17 -9.67
CA ARG A 12 25.47 -5.09 -10.10
C ARG A 12 24.15 -4.40 -9.81
N ARG A 13 23.42 -3.99 -10.84
CA ARG A 13 22.10 -3.40 -10.68
C ARG A 13 21.25 -4.44 -9.95
N VAL A 14 20.94 -4.18 -8.69
CA VAL A 14 19.98 -4.99 -7.95
C VAL A 14 18.65 -4.83 -8.70
N ARG A 15 18.18 -5.91 -9.30
CA ARG A 15 16.88 -5.92 -9.97
C ARG A 15 15.81 -5.81 -8.89
N ASN A 16 15.07 -4.72 -8.93
CA ASN A 16 13.93 -4.57 -8.01
C ASN A 16 12.90 -5.67 -8.31
N PRO A 17 12.47 -6.45 -7.31
CA PRO A 17 11.51 -7.51 -7.50
C PRO A 17 10.19 -6.94 -8.04
N GLY A 18 9.63 -7.59 -9.03
CA GLY A 18 8.31 -7.28 -9.59
C GLY A 18 7.27 -8.32 -9.17
N ARG A 19 6.02 -8.19 -9.64
CA ARG A 19 4.97 -9.20 -9.40
C ARG A 19 5.40 -10.62 -9.79
N LYS A 20 6.23 -10.76 -10.82
CA LYS A 20 6.74 -12.07 -11.30
C LYS A 20 7.70 -12.74 -10.31
N ASP A 21 8.28 -11.97 -9.41
CA ASP A 21 9.25 -12.45 -8.43
C ASP A 21 8.58 -12.72 -7.07
N ALA A 22 7.32 -12.30 -6.88
CA ALA A 22 6.53 -12.53 -5.69
C ALA A 22 5.79 -13.88 -5.83
N THR A 23 5.89 -14.71 -4.81
CA THR A 23 5.29 -16.06 -4.79
C THR A 23 4.36 -16.27 -3.59
N ALA A 24 4.49 -15.46 -2.56
CA ALA A 24 3.71 -15.55 -1.34
C ALA A 24 3.24 -14.17 -0.86
N CYS A 25 2.23 -14.16 -0.01
CA CYS A 25 1.78 -12.97 0.70
C CYS A 25 2.95 -12.37 1.50
N GLY A 26 3.11 -11.05 1.45
CA GLY A 26 4.21 -10.32 2.07
C GLY A 26 5.51 -10.26 1.25
N ASP A 27 5.60 -10.94 0.12
CA ASP A 27 6.80 -10.85 -0.73
C ASP A 27 6.96 -9.46 -1.33
N VAL A 28 5.88 -8.89 -1.85
CA VAL A 28 5.89 -7.55 -2.46
C VAL A 28 4.61 -6.79 -2.10
N VAL A 29 4.76 -5.69 -1.40
CA VAL A 29 3.67 -4.83 -0.95
C VAL A 29 3.80 -3.43 -1.54
N ASN A 30 2.69 -2.86 -1.97
CA ASN A 30 2.63 -1.47 -2.42
C ASN A 30 1.97 -0.60 -1.35
N ALA A 31 2.47 0.62 -1.21
CA ALA A 31 1.82 1.65 -0.41
C ALA A 31 1.84 2.98 -1.16
N ASP A 32 0.75 3.74 -1.04
CA ASP A 32 0.63 5.06 -1.65
C ASP A 32 -0.37 5.93 -0.87
N HIS A 33 -0.14 7.25 -0.87
CA HIS A 33 -1.00 8.20 -0.17
C HIS A 33 -2.23 8.60 -1.00
N ILE A 34 -3.36 8.65 -0.33
CA ILE A 34 -4.57 9.33 -0.81
C ILE A 34 -4.62 10.69 -0.11
N VAL A 35 -4.82 11.76 -0.88
CA VAL A 35 -4.80 13.14 -0.35
C VAL A 35 -6.12 13.81 -0.64
N GLY A 36 -6.83 14.22 0.41
CA GLY A 36 -7.97 15.12 0.32
C GLY A 36 -7.51 16.54 0.03
N LYS A 37 -7.93 17.08 -1.12
CA LYS A 37 -7.47 18.41 -1.59
C LYS A 37 -8.41 19.56 -1.18
N SER A 38 -9.62 19.27 -0.71
CA SER A 38 -10.61 20.26 -0.32
C SER A 38 -11.00 20.11 1.15
N ASP A 39 -11.59 21.15 1.72
CA ASP A 39 -12.12 21.08 3.09
C ASP A 39 -13.26 20.08 3.22
N GLU A 40 -14.01 19.83 2.15
CA GLU A 40 -15.06 18.81 2.09
C GLU A 40 -14.51 17.37 2.18
N ALA A 41 -13.22 17.19 1.93
CA ALA A 41 -12.52 15.90 2.06
C ALA A 41 -12.03 15.64 3.48
N MET A 42 -12.33 16.51 4.44
CA MET A 42 -11.97 16.31 5.84
C MET A 42 -12.84 15.20 6.46
N GLY A 43 -12.18 14.26 7.12
CA GLY A 43 -12.84 13.23 7.91
C GLY A 43 -13.53 13.78 9.16
N LEU A 44 -14.36 12.94 9.77
CA LEU A 44 -15.17 13.33 10.95
C LEU A 44 -14.30 13.84 12.10
N THR A 45 -13.12 13.29 12.29
CA THR A 45 -12.18 13.63 13.37
C THR A 45 -11.03 14.52 12.89
N GLY A 46 -11.03 14.93 11.64
CA GLY A 46 -10.08 15.90 11.07
C GLY A 46 -9.02 15.33 10.13
N GLU A 47 -9.09 14.04 9.80
CA GLU A 47 -8.17 13.40 8.86
C GLU A 47 -8.37 13.96 7.46
N ARG A 48 -7.26 14.20 6.77
CA ARG A 48 -7.26 14.70 5.37
C ARG A 48 -6.52 13.79 4.40
N ASN A 49 -5.82 12.81 4.93
CA ASN A 49 -5.00 11.90 4.15
C ASN A 49 -5.33 10.44 4.50
N ALA A 50 -4.92 9.53 3.67
CA ALA A 50 -4.88 8.12 4.02
C ALA A 50 -3.67 7.44 3.38
N LEU A 51 -3.19 6.36 3.97
CA LEU A 51 -2.20 5.46 3.38
C LEU A 51 -2.91 4.19 2.94
N ALA A 52 -3.00 3.96 1.64
CA ALA A 52 -3.46 2.70 1.08
C ALA A 52 -2.28 1.74 0.98
N ILE A 53 -2.45 0.52 1.47
CA ILE A 53 -1.46 -0.55 1.46
C ILE A 53 -2.09 -1.78 0.82
N VAL A 54 -1.37 -2.43 -0.09
CA VAL A 54 -1.87 -3.62 -0.78
C VAL A 54 -0.76 -4.63 -1.05
N ASP A 55 -1.01 -5.88 -0.70
CA ASP A 55 -0.16 -7.01 -1.06
C ASP A 55 -0.42 -7.45 -2.50
N ARG A 56 0.64 -7.69 -3.26
CA ARG A 56 0.53 -8.01 -4.70
C ARG A 56 0.06 -9.42 -5.01
N ILE A 57 0.21 -10.34 -4.10
CA ILE A 57 -0.13 -11.74 -4.32
C ILE A 57 -1.52 -12.05 -3.82
N SER A 58 -1.82 -11.71 -2.58
CA SER A 58 -3.12 -11.97 -1.97
C SER A 58 -4.19 -10.97 -2.38
N ASP A 59 -3.82 -9.80 -2.91
CA ASP A 59 -4.67 -8.61 -3.07
C ASP A 59 -5.26 -8.10 -1.74
N TYR A 60 -4.73 -8.60 -0.60
CA TYR A 60 -5.11 -8.11 0.72
C TYR A 60 -4.70 -6.65 0.85
N LYS A 61 -5.64 -5.81 1.26
CA LYS A 61 -5.45 -4.36 1.30
C LYS A 61 -6.06 -3.75 2.54
N ASP A 62 -5.53 -2.62 2.95
CA ASP A 62 -6.19 -1.73 3.92
C ASP A 62 -5.88 -0.28 3.59
N CYS A 63 -6.66 0.62 4.17
CA CYS A 63 -6.54 2.05 3.94
C CYS A 63 -6.64 2.77 5.28
N PHE A 64 -5.54 3.35 5.73
CA PHE A 64 -5.39 3.97 7.03
C PHE A 64 -5.60 5.48 6.93
N PRO A 65 -6.68 6.04 7.49
CA PRO A 65 -6.85 7.49 7.60
C PRO A 65 -5.73 8.10 8.43
N LEU A 66 -5.22 9.25 7.98
CA LEU A 66 -4.11 9.98 8.59
C LEU A 66 -4.43 11.46 8.68
N PHE A 67 -3.98 12.11 9.73
CA PHE A 67 -4.11 13.58 9.87
C PHE A 67 -3.12 14.30 8.97
N THR A 68 -1.90 13.79 8.92
CA THR A 68 -0.79 14.36 8.15
C THR A 68 -0.27 13.34 7.13
N LYS A 69 0.79 13.71 6.42
CA LYS A 69 1.57 12.80 5.58
C LYS A 69 2.89 12.42 6.23
N ASP A 70 3.05 12.67 7.52
CA ASP A 70 4.32 12.50 8.17
C ASP A 70 4.79 11.03 8.18
N ALA A 71 6.10 10.86 8.23
CA ALA A 71 6.69 9.54 8.20
C ALA A 71 6.32 8.69 9.43
N ASP A 72 6.06 9.33 10.57
CA ASP A 72 5.67 8.65 11.80
C ASP A 72 4.24 8.08 11.71
N GLU A 73 3.28 8.85 11.15
CA GLU A 73 1.93 8.34 10.88
C GLU A 73 1.95 7.21 9.83
N ALA A 74 2.72 7.38 8.76
CA ALA A 74 2.90 6.33 7.77
C ALA A 74 3.54 5.07 8.37
N HIS A 75 4.50 5.23 9.28
CA HIS A 75 5.13 4.12 9.99
C HIS A 75 4.14 3.39 10.91
N GLY A 76 3.29 4.14 11.61
CA GLY A 76 2.19 3.57 12.43
C GLY A 76 1.24 2.73 11.60
N ALA A 77 0.78 3.26 10.47
CA ALA A 77 -0.10 2.55 9.53
C ALA A 77 0.54 1.27 8.96
N LEU A 78 1.82 1.34 8.60
CA LEU A 78 2.57 0.17 8.13
C LEU A 78 2.70 -0.90 9.22
N ASN A 79 3.00 -0.51 10.44
CA ASN A 79 3.09 -1.45 11.57
C ASN A 79 1.73 -2.10 11.86
N GLU A 80 0.62 -1.34 11.81
CA GLU A 80 -0.72 -1.90 11.98
C GLU A 80 -1.05 -2.90 10.86
N PHE A 81 -0.71 -2.58 9.61
CA PHE A 81 -0.94 -3.48 8.49
C PHE A 81 -0.15 -4.78 8.59
N PHE A 82 1.12 -4.72 8.95
CA PHE A 82 2.00 -5.88 8.95
C PHE A 82 1.95 -6.68 10.26
N GLY A 83 1.65 -6.04 11.38
CA GLY A 83 1.82 -6.64 12.69
C GLY A 83 3.28 -7.03 12.95
N GLU A 84 3.52 -8.25 13.38
CA GLU A 84 4.87 -8.77 13.64
C GLU A 84 5.64 -9.17 12.37
N THR A 85 4.92 -9.38 11.25
CA THR A 85 5.51 -9.89 10.00
C THR A 85 5.91 -8.76 9.08
N LYS A 86 7.21 -8.64 8.76
CA LYS A 86 7.70 -7.63 7.81
C LYS A 86 7.61 -8.14 6.38
N PRO A 87 7.28 -7.26 5.41
CA PRO A 87 7.32 -7.62 3.99
C PRO A 87 8.77 -7.78 3.53
N LYS A 88 8.98 -8.61 2.51
CA LYS A 88 10.32 -8.76 1.91
C LYS A 88 10.73 -7.57 1.07
N TYR A 89 9.75 -6.90 0.47
CA TYR A 89 10.01 -5.74 -0.39
C TYR A 89 8.79 -4.82 -0.47
N MET A 90 9.02 -3.51 -0.49
CA MET A 90 7.96 -2.53 -0.65
C MET A 90 8.17 -1.63 -1.86
N TRP A 91 7.07 -1.29 -2.53
CA TRP A 91 7.01 -0.26 -3.57
C TRP A 91 6.17 0.92 -3.11
N THR A 92 6.71 2.13 -3.32
CA THR A 92 5.98 3.39 -3.10
C THR A 92 6.21 4.33 -4.28
N ASP A 93 5.49 5.43 -4.28
CA ASP A 93 5.85 6.58 -5.08
C ASP A 93 7.19 7.19 -4.63
N SER A 94 7.58 8.32 -5.23
CA SER A 94 8.84 9.00 -4.87
C SER A 94 8.72 9.95 -3.68
N ALA A 95 7.57 9.97 -2.97
CA ALA A 95 7.37 10.82 -1.81
C ALA A 95 8.35 10.44 -0.69
N PRO A 96 8.96 11.43 -0.01
CA PRO A 96 10.00 11.15 0.99
C PRO A 96 9.43 10.55 2.28
N GLU A 97 8.17 10.80 2.62
CA GLU A 97 7.55 10.40 3.87
C GLU A 97 7.40 8.87 3.97
N PRO A 98 6.73 8.17 3.03
CA PRO A 98 6.63 6.72 3.08
C PRO A 98 8.00 6.06 2.94
N ILE A 99 8.94 6.67 2.20
CA ILE A 99 10.30 6.16 2.09
C ILE A 99 11.02 6.16 3.45
N ARG A 100 10.88 7.24 4.25
CA ARG A 100 11.44 7.30 5.59
C ARG A 100 10.83 6.26 6.51
N ALA A 101 9.51 6.11 6.50
CA ALA A 101 8.79 5.11 7.28
C ALA A 101 9.28 3.68 6.96
N ILE A 102 9.38 3.32 5.69
CA ILE A 102 9.85 1.99 5.26
C ILE A 102 11.31 1.75 5.66
N LYS A 103 12.17 2.78 5.54
CA LYS A 103 13.56 2.68 5.98
C LYS A 103 13.68 2.46 7.48
N ALA A 104 12.84 3.13 8.29
CA ALA A 104 12.79 2.92 9.74
C ALA A 104 12.40 1.48 10.09
N MET A 105 11.54 0.83 9.29
CA MET A 105 11.21 -0.59 9.44
C MET A 105 12.36 -1.54 9.02
N GLY A 106 13.39 -1.03 8.34
CA GLY A 106 14.48 -1.86 7.81
C GLY A 106 14.07 -2.72 6.62
N VAL A 107 13.02 -2.35 5.89
CA VAL A 107 12.51 -3.09 4.74
C VAL A 107 13.16 -2.60 3.44
N PRO A 108 13.64 -3.50 2.57
CA PRO A 108 14.09 -3.13 1.24
C PRO A 108 12.99 -2.49 0.42
N HIS A 109 13.26 -1.36 -0.23
CA HIS A 109 12.22 -0.66 -0.96
C HIS A 109 12.68 -0.18 -2.33
N GLY A 110 11.74 -0.09 -3.27
CA GLY A 110 11.90 0.53 -4.58
C GLY A 110 10.98 1.71 -4.78
N LYS A 111 11.47 2.65 -5.59
CA LYS A 111 10.69 3.79 -6.03
C LYS A 111 10.16 3.53 -7.43
N ALA A 112 8.92 3.95 -7.68
CA ALA A 112 8.43 4.05 -9.05
C ALA A 112 9.31 5.06 -9.81
N THR A 113 9.91 4.63 -10.92
CA THR A 113 10.66 5.54 -11.77
C THR A 113 9.67 6.49 -12.46
N PRO A 114 9.87 7.81 -12.46
CA PRO A 114 8.90 8.79 -12.97
C PRO A 114 8.40 8.54 -14.40
N SER A 115 9.13 7.75 -15.21
CA SER A 115 8.80 7.45 -16.61
C SER A 115 8.24 6.04 -16.84
N ARG A 116 8.03 5.22 -15.79
CA ARG A 116 7.44 3.87 -15.89
C ARG A 116 6.12 3.79 -15.16
N HIS A 117 5.05 4.25 -15.81
CA HIS A 117 3.66 4.14 -15.32
C HIS A 117 3.22 2.71 -14.98
N GLN A 118 3.88 1.68 -15.53
CA GLN A 118 3.51 0.28 -15.28
C GLN A 118 3.69 -0.18 -13.83
N ASN A 119 4.60 0.42 -13.07
CA ASN A 119 4.86 0.00 -11.69
C ASN A 119 3.88 0.63 -10.69
N ASN A 120 3.32 1.81 -11.00
CA ASN A 120 2.34 2.49 -10.14
C ASN A 120 0.90 2.13 -10.50
N GLY A 121 0.63 1.71 -11.72
CA GLY A 121 -0.72 1.40 -12.21
C GLY A 121 -1.47 0.31 -11.42
N PHE A 122 -0.75 -0.54 -10.66
CA PHE A 122 -1.39 -1.49 -9.76
C PHE A 122 -1.94 -0.76 -8.52
N CYS A 123 -1.12 0.06 -7.88
CA CYS A 123 -1.52 0.83 -6.70
C CYS A 123 -2.62 1.84 -7.03
N GLU A 124 -2.48 2.55 -8.16
CA GLU A 124 -3.50 3.50 -8.65
C GLU A 124 -4.87 2.85 -8.86
N ARG A 125 -4.90 1.63 -9.44
CA ARG A 125 -6.16 0.88 -9.61
C ARG A 125 -6.75 0.45 -8.27
N THR A 126 -5.91 0.02 -7.32
CA THR A 126 -6.36 -0.34 -5.98
C THR A 126 -6.93 0.87 -5.24
N ILE A 127 -6.23 2.01 -5.27
CA ILE A 127 -6.73 3.27 -4.68
C ILE A 127 -8.07 3.66 -5.30
N ARG A 128 -8.20 3.59 -6.63
CA ARG A 128 -9.47 3.88 -7.30
C ARG A 128 -10.58 2.98 -6.78
N LYS A 129 -10.35 1.67 -6.68
CA LYS A 129 -11.34 0.72 -6.13
C LYS A 129 -11.72 1.06 -4.70
N ILE A 130 -10.75 1.40 -3.83
CA ILE A 130 -11.00 1.80 -2.45
C ILE A 130 -11.89 3.04 -2.40
N VAL A 131 -11.55 4.08 -3.16
CA VAL A 131 -12.29 5.35 -3.15
C VAL A 131 -13.71 5.17 -3.73
N GLU A 132 -13.85 4.45 -4.84
CA GLU A 132 -15.15 4.17 -5.46
C GLU A 132 -16.02 3.30 -4.55
N GLY A 133 -15.43 2.26 -3.94
CA GLY A 133 -16.14 1.39 -3.01
C GLY A 133 -16.57 2.11 -1.73
N ALA A 134 -15.70 2.94 -1.16
CA ALA A 134 -16.06 3.74 0.01
C ALA A 134 -17.20 4.74 -0.29
N ARG A 135 -17.20 5.36 -1.47
CA ARG A 135 -18.31 6.23 -1.93
C ARG A 135 -19.61 5.46 -2.02
N ALA A 136 -19.59 4.28 -2.63
CA ALA A 136 -20.77 3.44 -2.71
C ALA A 136 -21.30 3.01 -1.34
N VAL A 137 -20.41 2.71 -0.40
CA VAL A 137 -20.77 2.40 1.00
C VAL A 137 -21.46 3.58 1.67
N LEU A 138 -20.91 4.80 1.53
CA LEU A 138 -21.49 6.00 2.12
C LEU A 138 -22.85 6.32 1.52
N GLU A 139 -22.97 6.26 0.21
CA GLU A 139 -24.23 6.50 -0.51
C GLU A 139 -25.30 5.50 -0.09
N HIS A 140 -24.96 4.21 -0.06
CA HIS A 140 -25.89 3.17 0.37
C HIS A 140 -26.33 3.31 1.84
N ALA A 141 -25.42 3.74 2.70
CA ALA A 141 -25.70 3.97 4.12
C ALA A 141 -26.41 5.31 4.40
N GLY A 142 -26.52 6.20 3.44
CA GLY A 142 -27.04 7.56 3.64
C GLY A 142 -26.18 8.42 4.53
N LEU A 143 -24.87 8.16 4.62
CA LEU A 143 -23.94 8.87 5.49
C LEU A 143 -23.24 10.02 4.75
N PRO A 144 -22.98 11.14 5.44
CA PRO A 144 -22.25 12.25 4.86
C PRO A 144 -20.78 11.91 4.56
N SER A 145 -20.18 12.68 3.66
CA SER A 145 -18.82 12.45 3.18
C SER A 145 -17.74 12.40 4.27
N CYS A 146 -17.92 13.12 5.39
CA CYS A 146 -16.97 13.12 6.50
C CYS A 146 -16.77 11.74 7.16
N PHE A 147 -17.66 10.78 6.93
CA PHE A 147 -17.51 9.38 7.37
C PHE A 147 -16.60 8.55 6.45
N TRP A 148 -15.92 9.16 5.49
CA TRP A 148 -15.06 8.45 4.54
C TRP A 148 -13.96 7.62 5.24
N THR A 149 -13.48 8.06 6.38
CA THR A 149 -12.44 7.38 7.17
C THR A 149 -12.87 5.98 7.61
N PHE A 150 -14.12 5.83 8.00
CA PHE A 150 -14.73 4.53 8.33
C PHE A 150 -15.06 3.74 7.07
N ALA A 151 -15.58 4.40 6.05
CA ALA A 151 -16.00 3.75 4.82
C ALA A 151 -14.85 3.11 4.05
N VAL A 152 -13.65 3.73 4.00
CA VAL A 152 -12.49 3.13 3.32
C VAL A 152 -12.03 1.85 4.01
N ARG A 153 -11.96 1.82 5.35
CA ARG A 153 -11.58 0.64 6.12
C ARG A 153 -12.63 -0.46 6.01
N TYR A 154 -13.90 -0.10 6.15
CA TYR A 154 -15.01 -1.05 6.01
C TYR A 154 -15.02 -1.68 4.61
N TRP A 155 -14.86 -0.87 3.56
CA TRP A 155 -14.82 -1.40 2.20
C TRP A 155 -13.61 -2.32 1.98
N CYS A 156 -12.43 -1.96 2.46
CA CYS A 156 -11.26 -2.81 2.40
C CYS A 156 -11.50 -4.16 3.10
N PHE A 157 -12.12 -4.14 4.28
CA PHE A 157 -12.49 -5.35 5.00
C PHE A 157 -13.45 -6.21 4.18
N MET A 158 -14.52 -5.64 3.64
CA MET A 158 -15.50 -6.37 2.82
C MET A 158 -14.87 -6.99 1.57
N ASP A 159 -14.01 -6.25 0.88
CA ASP A 159 -13.31 -6.73 -0.31
C ASP A 159 -12.29 -7.83 0.04
N ASN A 160 -11.66 -7.74 1.21
CA ASN A 160 -10.71 -8.76 1.69
C ASN A 160 -11.38 -10.09 2.04
N VAL A 161 -12.61 -10.08 2.55
CA VAL A 161 -13.35 -11.32 2.90
C VAL A 161 -14.17 -11.86 1.74
N ALA A 162 -14.38 -11.07 0.69
CA ALA A 162 -15.09 -11.52 -0.50
C ALA A 162 -14.29 -12.59 -1.25
N VAL A 163 -14.94 -13.72 -1.53
CA VAL A 163 -14.31 -14.79 -2.32
C VAL A 163 -14.28 -14.40 -3.78
N THR A 164 -13.09 -14.30 -4.34
CA THR A 164 -12.85 -14.02 -5.76
C THR A 164 -11.87 -15.07 -6.30
N LEU A 165 -12.21 -15.75 -7.38
CA LEU A 165 -11.31 -16.72 -8.05
C LEU A 165 -10.82 -17.85 -7.15
N GLY A 166 -11.69 -18.38 -6.28
CA GLY A 166 -11.43 -19.60 -5.51
C GLY A 166 -11.04 -19.38 -4.05
N ASP A 167 -10.55 -18.19 -3.68
CA ASP A 167 -10.28 -17.85 -2.28
C ASP A 167 -10.43 -16.35 -2.02
N SER A 168 -10.46 -15.96 -0.75
CA SER A 168 -10.49 -14.55 -0.35
C SER A 168 -9.07 -14.02 -0.10
N PRO A 169 -8.83 -12.71 -0.33
CA PRO A 169 -7.58 -12.08 0.10
C PRO A 169 -7.25 -12.30 1.56
N TRP A 170 -8.28 -12.36 2.40
CA TRP A 170 -8.15 -12.67 3.82
C TRP A 170 -7.53 -14.05 4.07
N ASN A 171 -8.10 -15.08 3.46
CA ASN A 171 -7.61 -16.45 3.61
C ASN A 171 -6.19 -16.62 3.04
N LEU A 172 -5.89 -15.96 1.93
CA LEU A 172 -4.54 -15.97 1.34
C LEU A 172 -3.49 -15.35 2.27
N ARG A 173 -3.89 -14.43 3.13
CA ARG A 173 -3.00 -13.79 4.10
C ARG A 173 -2.93 -14.55 5.42
N HIS A 174 -4.07 -15.00 5.95
CA HIS A 174 -4.20 -15.52 7.32
C HIS A 174 -4.34 -17.06 7.39
N GLY A 175 -4.45 -17.71 6.24
CA GLY A 175 -4.73 -19.14 6.14
C GLY A 175 -6.23 -19.44 6.03
N SER A 176 -6.56 -20.52 5.34
CA SER A 176 -7.94 -20.94 5.09
C SER A 176 -8.68 -21.30 6.39
N GLY A 177 -9.96 -20.96 6.44
CA GLY A 177 -10.85 -21.30 7.56
C GLY A 177 -10.95 -20.25 8.67
N ASN A 178 -10.26 -19.13 8.54
CA ASN A 178 -10.32 -18.03 9.52
C ASN A 178 -11.53 -17.10 9.31
N TYR A 179 -12.22 -17.24 8.19
CA TYR A 179 -13.51 -16.65 7.93
C TYR A 179 -14.41 -17.72 7.31
N ALA A 180 -15.24 -18.29 8.11
CA ALA A 180 -16.32 -19.16 7.68
C ALA A 180 -17.61 -18.36 7.47
#